data_7aa5a7c708d662322298bd1e78a38c37
#
_entry.id   7aa5a7c708d662322298bd1e78a38c37
#
_cell.length_a   1.000
_cell.length_b   1.000
_cell.length_c   1.000
_cell.angle_alpha   90.00
_cell.angle_beta   90.00
_cell.angle_gamma   90.00
#
_symmetry.space_group_name_H-M   'P 1'
#
loop_
_entity.id
_entity.type
_entity.pdbx_description
1 polymer ?
#
loop_
_entity_poly.entity_id
_entity_poly.type
_entity_poly.pdbx_seq_one_letter_code
_entity_poly.pdbx_strand_id
1 'polypeptide(L)'
;MSNVTIILVSLSVMLLAGFLVTRLTKLCKFPNVTGYIIAGILIGPSLLGAVPQTLIDNMSFVSDIALAFIAFGVGKFFKLDVLKATGKSTVVITLFESMLPGILVFLMSFFIFGMDLGFSLVLGAISTATAPASTMMTINQYHARGHFVDTLLQTVALDDAVCLLVFSVAAAVASSTENGSVAFWDIALPILYNIAALIVGALCGFILSKLLTPARSKD
;
A
#
# COMPACT_ATOMS: atom_id res chain seq x y z
N MET A 1 13.00 30.09 15.31
CA MET A 1 11.85 29.33 15.83
C MET A 1 12.39 28.03 16.39
N SER A 2 11.82 27.52 17.50
CA SER A 2 12.21 26.20 17.99
C SER A 2 11.80 25.12 16.97
N ASN A 3 12.51 23.99 16.92
CA ASN A 3 12.18 22.88 16.01
C ASN A 3 10.73 22.41 16.24
N VAL A 4 10.23 22.43 17.47
CA VAL A 4 8.85 22.09 17.82
C VAL A 4 7.85 23.06 17.17
N THR A 5 8.14 24.36 17.17
CA THR A 5 7.27 25.36 16.55
C THR A 5 7.15 25.14 15.05
N ILE A 6 8.25 24.84 14.36
CA ILE A 6 8.25 24.56 12.92
C ILE A 6 7.42 23.32 12.62
N ILE A 7 7.55 22.25 13.40
CA ILE A 7 6.77 21.01 13.25
C ILE A 7 5.27 21.31 13.40
N LEU A 8 4.89 22.01 14.48
CA LEU A 8 3.48 22.30 14.75
C LEU A 8 2.84 23.20 13.67
N VAL A 9 3.56 24.22 13.21
CA VAL A 9 3.09 25.12 12.14
C VAL A 9 2.94 24.33 10.83
N SER A 10 3.93 23.50 10.48
CA SER A 10 3.86 22.70 9.24
C SER A 10 2.73 21.69 9.27
N LEU A 11 2.51 20.99 10.39
CA LEU A 11 1.36 20.10 10.56
C LEU A 11 0.04 20.85 10.42
N SER A 12 -0.07 22.06 11.02
CA SER A 12 -1.26 22.89 10.91
C SER A 12 -1.51 23.31 9.46
N VAL A 13 -0.47 23.70 8.73
CA VAL A 13 -0.55 24.05 7.29
C VAL A 13 -0.98 22.83 6.46
N MET A 14 -0.40 21.63 6.71
CA MET A 14 -0.79 20.40 6.01
C MET A 14 -2.27 20.07 6.22
N LEU A 15 -2.75 20.12 7.46
CA LEU A 15 -4.15 19.83 7.79
C LEU A 15 -5.10 20.86 7.16
N LEU A 16 -4.78 22.15 7.26
CA LEU A 16 -5.58 23.24 6.70
C LEU A 16 -5.64 23.14 5.17
N ALA A 17 -4.50 23.01 4.51
CA ALA A 17 -4.43 22.87 3.06
C ALA A 17 -5.20 21.63 2.58
N GLY A 18 -5.00 20.48 3.23
CA GLY A 18 -5.73 19.25 2.93
C GLY A 18 -7.24 19.44 3.07
N PHE A 19 -7.70 20.09 4.13
CA PHE A 19 -9.11 20.39 4.34
C PHE A 19 -9.69 21.34 3.28
N LEU A 20 -9.00 22.42 2.96
CA LEU A 20 -9.47 23.43 1.99
C LEU A 20 -9.50 22.84 0.57
N VAL A 21 -8.43 22.19 0.14
CA VAL A 21 -8.34 21.64 -1.21
C VAL A 21 -9.33 20.49 -1.40
N THR A 22 -9.54 19.64 -0.40
CA THR A 22 -10.57 18.59 -0.49
C THR A 22 -12.00 19.15 -0.58
N ARG A 23 -12.26 20.31 0.01
CA ARG A 23 -13.53 21.02 -0.20
C ARG A 23 -13.72 21.47 -1.64
N LEU A 24 -12.65 22.02 -2.26
CA LEU A 24 -12.68 22.45 -3.66
C LEU A 24 -12.82 21.26 -4.62
N THR A 25 -12.06 20.18 -4.41
CA THR A 25 -12.13 18.98 -5.27
C THR A 25 -13.48 18.27 -5.18
N LYS A 26 -14.17 18.33 -4.03
CA LYS A 26 -15.56 17.85 -3.90
C LYS A 26 -16.56 18.58 -4.79
N LEU A 27 -16.38 19.87 -5.03
CA LEU A 27 -17.22 20.62 -5.98
C LEU A 27 -17.10 20.06 -7.41
N CYS A 28 -15.91 19.56 -7.75
CA CYS A 28 -15.64 18.89 -9.03
C CYS A 28 -15.96 17.38 -9.00
N LYS A 29 -16.59 16.86 -7.92
CA LYS A 29 -16.91 15.44 -7.72
C LYS A 29 -15.68 14.50 -7.70
N PHE A 30 -14.49 15.00 -7.39
CA PHE A 30 -13.31 14.17 -7.21
C PHE A 30 -13.26 13.51 -5.83
N PRO A 31 -12.60 12.34 -5.74
CA PRO A 31 -12.30 11.70 -4.46
C PRO A 31 -11.42 12.60 -3.56
N ASN A 32 -11.59 12.49 -2.25
CA ASN A 32 -10.79 13.25 -1.28
C ASN A 32 -9.29 13.01 -1.42
N VAL A 33 -8.89 11.79 -1.82
CA VAL A 33 -7.48 11.44 -2.06
C VAL A 33 -6.84 12.38 -3.08
N THR A 34 -7.52 12.66 -4.19
CA THR A 34 -7.06 13.61 -5.20
C THR A 34 -6.83 14.99 -4.60
N GLY A 35 -7.73 15.43 -3.71
CA GLY A 35 -7.58 16.71 -2.99
C GLY A 35 -6.35 16.74 -2.09
N TYR A 36 -6.06 15.66 -1.37
CA TYR A 36 -4.85 15.58 -0.53
C TYR A 36 -3.56 15.59 -1.35
N ILE A 37 -3.53 14.89 -2.49
CA ILE A 37 -2.36 14.90 -3.38
C ILE A 37 -2.12 16.31 -3.93
N ILE A 38 -3.17 16.97 -4.44
CA ILE A 38 -3.06 18.34 -4.94
C ILE A 38 -2.61 19.30 -3.83
N ALA A 39 -3.19 19.18 -2.63
CA ALA A 39 -2.77 19.98 -1.48
C ALA A 39 -1.28 19.79 -1.18
N GLY A 40 -0.80 18.55 -1.15
CA GLY A 40 0.62 18.23 -0.92
C GLY A 40 1.55 18.84 -1.95
N ILE A 41 1.18 18.78 -3.24
CA ILE A 41 1.95 19.41 -4.32
C ILE A 41 2.00 20.95 -4.15
N LEU A 42 0.87 21.56 -3.80
CA LEU A 42 0.77 23.02 -3.64
C LEU A 42 1.63 23.53 -2.48
N ILE A 43 1.55 22.91 -1.30
CA ILE A 43 2.27 23.37 -0.10
C ILE A 43 3.69 22.81 -0.02
N GLY A 44 4.00 21.81 -0.83
CA GLY A 44 5.30 21.15 -0.88
C GLY A 44 6.43 22.05 -1.35
N PRO A 45 7.68 21.55 -1.25
CA PRO A 45 8.88 22.32 -1.62
C PRO A 45 8.92 22.70 -3.10
N SER A 46 8.20 21.95 -3.94
CA SER A 46 8.20 22.17 -5.41
C SER A 46 7.43 23.42 -5.86
N LEU A 47 6.45 23.90 -5.07
CA LEU A 47 5.63 25.07 -5.42
C LEU A 47 5.73 26.18 -4.38
N LEU A 48 5.00 26.09 -3.27
CA LEU A 48 4.94 27.14 -2.27
C LEU A 48 6.05 27.04 -1.22
N GLY A 49 6.68 25.88 -1.06
CA GLY A 49 7.69 25.65 -0.03
C GLY A 49 7.21 25.91 1.40
N ALA A 50 5.90 25.87 1.63
CA ALA A 50 5.31 26.13 2.95
C ALA A 50 5.69 25.07 3.99
N VAL A 51 6.08 23.88 3.53
CA VAL A 51 6.60 22.78 4.35
C VAL A 51 8.06 22.56 3.96
N PRO A 52 9.02 22.76 4.90
CA PRO A 52 10.43 22.58 4.61
C PRO A 52 10.79 21.13 4.26
N GLN A 53 11.68 20.92 3.28
CA GLN A 53 12.14 19.59 2.87
C GLN A 53 12.74 18.81 4.03
N THR A 54 13.51 19.45 4.89
CA THR A 54 14.13 18.83 6.07
C THR A 54 13.09 18.24 7.03
N LEU A 55 11.89 18.82 7.09
CA LEU A 55 10.82 18.28 7.89
C LEU A 55 10.22 17.02 7.24
N ILE A 56 10.00 17.07 5.91
CA ILE A 56 9.46 15.93 5.15
C ILE A 56 10.36 14.72 5.30
N ASP A 57 11.68 14.90 5.17
CA ASP A 57 12.67 13.84 5.28
C ASP A 57 12.68 13.20 6.68
N ASN A 58 12.40 13.99 7.73
CA ASN A 58 12.33 13.50 9.12
C ASN A 58 10.94 12.95 9.51
N MET A 59 9.93 13.04 8.64
CA MET A 59 8.57 12.59 8.92
C MET A 59 8.19 11.28 8.21
N SER A 60 9.15 10.53 7.66
CA SER A 60 8.91 9.22 7.02
C SER A 60 8.14 8.26 7.92
N PHE A 61 8.43 8.27 9.23
CA PHE A 61 7.73 7.45 10.22
C PHE A 61 6.20 7.69 10.26
N VAL A 62 5.74 8.89 9.89
CA VAL A 62 4.30 9.19 9.82
C VAL A 62 3.64 8.38 8.70
N SER A 63 4.33 8.25 7.57
CA SER A 63 3.86 7.40 6.46
C SER A 63 3.84 5.92 6.88
N ASP A 64 4.86 5.44 7.59
CA ASP A 64 4.91 4.05 8.06
C ASP A 64 3.78 3.74 9.04
N ILE A 65 3.50 4.66 9.99
CA ILE A 65 2.37 4.54 10.91
C ILE A 65 1.04 4.57 10.14
N ALA A 66 0.88 5.48 9.17
CA ALA A 66 -0.32 5.57 8.36
C ALA A 66 -0.54 4.28 7.55
N LEU A 67 0.51 3.72 6.95
CA LEU A 67 0.45 2.43 6.23
C LEU A 67 0.05 1.28 7.16
N ALA A 68 0.56 1.23 8.39
CA ALA A 68 0.17 0.22 9.37
C ALA A 68 -1.33 0.30 9.71
N PHE A 69 -1.88 1.51 9.92
CA PHE A 69 -3.32 1.70 10.15
C PHE A 69 -4.16 1.35 8.92
N ILE A 70 -3.69 1.68 7.72
CA ILE A 70 -4.36 1.32 6.46
C ILE A 70 -4.40 -0.19 6.31
N ALA A 71 -3.27 -0.87 6.48
CA ALA A 71 -3.17 -2.33 6.41
C ALA A 71 -4.11 -3.02 7.43
N PHE A 72 -4.14 -2.52 8.67
CA PHE A 72 -5.08 -3.00 9.68
C PHE A 72 -6.54 -2.76 9.26
N GLY A 73 -6.84 -1.60 8.66
CA GLY A 73 -8.16 -1.27 8.11
C GLY A 73 -8.59 -2.21 7.00
N VAL A 74 -7.69 -2.53 6.07
CA VAL A 74 -7.91 -3.51 4.98
C VAL A 74 -8.18 -4.90 5.55
N GLY A 75 -7.44 -5.31 6.58
CA GLY A 75 -7.62 -6.61 7.23
C GLY A 75 -9.05 -6.87 7.75
N LYS A 76 -9.82 -5.83 8.09
CA LYS A 76 -11.23 -5.97 8.50
C LYS A 76 -12.14 -6.53 7.40
N PHE A 77 -11.76 -6.35 6.15
CA PHE A 77 -12.51 -6.82 4.98
C PHE A 77 -12.15 -8.25 4.62
N PHE A 78 -11.03 -8.77 5.16
CA PHE A 78 -10.61 -10.14 4.97
C PHE A 78 -11.45 -11.10 5.84
N LYS A 79 -12.69 -11.29 5.43
CA LYS A 79 -13.61 -12.23 6.10
C LYS A 79 -13.54 -13.58 5.43
N LEU A 80 -13.18 -14.61 6.20
CA LEU A 80 -13.10 -15.99 5.72
C LEU A 80 -14.42 -16.48 5.09
N ASP A 81 -15.57 -16.03 5.60
CA ASP A 81 -16.87 -16.41 5.06
C ASP A 81 -17.11 -15.81 3.67
N VAL A 82 -16.68 -14.56 3.45
CA VAL A 82 -16.78 -13.90 2.15
C VAL A 82 -15.76 -14.51 1.19
N LEU A 83 -14.54 -14.81 1.65
CA LEU A 83 -13.53 -15.50 0.85
C LEU A 83 -14.01 -16.90 0.42
N LYS A 84 -14.71 -17.63 1.28
CA LYS A 84 -15.34 -18.91 0.93
C LYS A 84 -16.50 -18.74 -0.07
N ALA A 85 -17.27 -17.65 0.04
CA ALA A 85 -18.40 -17.37 -0.82
C ALA A 85 -17.97 -16.89 -2.23
N THR A 86 -16.92 -16.06 -2.32
CA THR A 86 -16.34 -15.59 -3.59
C THR A 86 -15.38 -16.60 -4.21
N GLY A 87 -14.85 -17.52 -3.41
CA GLY A 87 -14.15 -18.75 -3.81
C GLY A 87 -12.92 -18.53 -4.69
N LYS A 88 -12.70 -19.50 -5.58
CA LYS A 88 -11.56 -19.52 -6.52
C LYS A 88 -11.50 -18.30 -7.45
N SER A 89 -12.63 -17.65 -7.69
CA SER A 89 -12.70 -16.49 -8.60
C SER A 89 -11.87 -15.33 -8.11
N THR A 90 -11.94 -14.98 -6.83
CA THR A 90 -11.14 -13.87 -6.26
C THR A 90 -9.64 -14.14 -6.37
N VAL A 91 -9.21 -15.38 -6.07
CA VAL A 91 -7.78 -15.74 -6.20
C VAL A 91 -7.31 -15.64 -7.65
N VAL A 92 -8.12 -16.11 -8.60
CA VAL A 92 -7.80 -16.02 -10.03
C VAL A 92 -7.73 -14.55 -10.47
N ILE A 93 -8.71 -13.73 -10.08
CA ILE A 93 -8.71 -12.29 -10.39
C ILE A 93 -7.45 -11.63 -9.83
N THR A 94 -7.11 -11.87 -8.56
CA THR A 94 -5.91 -11.31 -7.93
C THR A 94 -4.64 -11.69 -8.69
N LEU A 95 -4.48 -12.97 -9.04
CA LEU A 95 -3.30 -13.41 -9.77
C LEU A 95 -3.16 -12.76 -11.15
N PHE A 96 -4.26 -12.62 -11.89
CA PHE A 96 -4.21 -11.96 -13.19
C PHE A 96 -4.02 -10.46 -13.07
N GLU A 97 -4.66 -9.82 -12.12
CA GLU A 97 -4.57 -8.38 -11.88
C GLU A 97 -3.15 -7.98 -11.47
N SER A 98 -2.48 -8.76 -10.61
CA SER A 98 -1.11 -8.51 -10.18
C SER A 98 -0.08 -8.90 -11.27
N MET A 99 -0.19 -10.12 -11.82
CA MET A 99 0.84 -10.66 -12.71
C MET A 99 0.86 -9.99 -14.08
N LEU A 100 -0.31 -9.64 -14.63
CA LEU A 100 -0.39 -9.08 -15.98
C LEU A 100 0.37 -7.75 -16.12
N PRO A 101 0.15 -6.74 -15.25
CA PRO A 101 0.94 -5.52 -15.28
C PRO A 101 2.44 -5.79 -15.08
N GLY A 102 2.79 -6.68 -14.13
CA GLY A 102 4.17 -7.07 -13.85
C GLY A 102 4.89 -7.60 -15.07
N ILE A 103 4.28 -8.56 -15.76
CA ILE A 103 4.83 -9.15 -16.99
C ILE A 103 4.93 -8.12 -18.10
N LEU A 104 3.90 -7.28 -18.30
CA LEU A 104 3.91 -6.27 -19.34
C LEU A 104 5.00 -5.22 -19.11
N VAL A 105 5.14 -4.71 -17.89
CA VAL A 105 6.18 -3.72 -17.55
C VAL A 105 7.57 -4.34 -17.68
N PHE A 106 7.76 -5.58 -17.22
CA PHE A 106 9.01 -6.31 -17.41
C PHE A 106 9.38 -6.43 -18.89
N LEU A 107 8.45 -6.91 -19.73
CA LEU A 107 8.68 -7.09 -21.16
C LEU A 107 8.98 -5.76 -21.86
N MET A 108 8.25 -4.71 -21.53
CA MET A 108 8.50 -3.37 -22.09
C MET A 108 9.88 -2.84 -21.68
N SER A 109 10.22 -2.93 -20.39
CA SER A 109 11.50 -2.43 -19.87
C SER A 109 12.68 -3.17 -20.48
N PHE A 110 12.60 -4.49 -20.56
CA PHE A 110 13.69 -5.32 -21.04
C PHE A 110 13.82 -5.29 -22.58
N PHE A 111 12.72 -5.53 -23.32
CA PHE A 111 12.80 -5.70 -24.78
C PHE A 111 12.67 -4.37 -25.56
N ILE A 112 11.85 -3.42 -25.06
CA ILE A 112 11.61 -2.16 -25.79
C ILE A 112 12.61 -1.10 -25.37
N PHE A 113 12.81 -0.93 -24.05
CA PHE A 113 13.71 0.11 -23.54
C PHE A 113 15.16 -0.38 -23.39
N GLY A 114 15.43 -1.68 -23.56
CA GLY A 114 16.79 -2.26 -23.49
C GLY A 114 17.43 -2.08 -22.11
N MET A 115 16.62 -2.04 -21.06
CA MET A 115 17.11 -1.89 -19.69
C MET A 115 17.75 -3.20 -19.21
N ASP A 116 18.61 -3.11 -18.19
CA ASP A 116 19.22 -4.26 -17.56
C ASP A 116 18.17 -5.25 -17.02
N LEU A 117 18.51 -6.55 -17.02
CA LEU A 117 17.62 -7.63 -16.59
C LEU A 117 17.17 -7.43 -15.14
N GLY A 118 18.12 -7.14 -14.23
CA GLY A 118 17.84 -6.96 -12.81
C GLY A 118 16.91 -5.78 -12.57
N PHE A 119 17.19 -4.65 -13.22
CA PHE A 119 16.32 -3.46 -13.14
C PHE A 119 14.91 -3.73 -13.71
N SER A 120 14.81 -4.41 -14.85
CA SER A 120 13.55 -4.74 -15.49
C SER A 120 12.68 -5.68 -14.63
N LEU A 121 13.32 -6.67 -13.97
CA LEU A 121 12.65 -7.57 -13.04
C LEU A 121 12.08 -6.83 -11.83
N VAL A 122 12.88 -5.96 -11.21
CA VAL A 122 12.43 -5.18 -10.05
C VAL A 122 11.31 -4.21 -10.45
N LEU A 123 11.42 -3.53 -11.59
CA LEU A 123 10.40 -2.62 -12.07
C LEU A 123 9.08 -3.36 -12.39
N GLY A 124 9.18 -4.52 -13.02
CA GLY A 124 8.04 -5.42 -13.24
C GLY A 124 7.39 -5.85 -11.93
N ALA A 125 8.19 -6.24 -10.94
CA ALA A 125 7.69 -6.64 -9.63
C ALA A 125 7.00 -5.48 -8.88
N ILE A 126 7.54 -4.27 -8.93
CA ILE A 126 6.90 -3.08 -8.33
C ILE A 126 5.53 -2.82 -8.98
N SER A 127 5.41 -3.05 -10.27
CA SER A 127 4.15 -2.80 -11.00
C SER A 127 3.05 -3.83 -10.70
N THR A 128 3.34 -4.92 -9.98
CA THR A 128 2.31 -5.86 -9.51
C THR A 128 1.51 -5.30 -8.34
N ALA A 129 2.03 -4.32 -7.61
CA ALA A 129 1.40 -3.79 -6.40
C ALA A 129 0.28 -2.81 -6.70
N THR A 130 -0.85 -2.96 -6.00
CA THR A 130 -1.95 -1.99 -6.01
C THR A 130 -2.05 -1.23 -4.69
N ALA A 131 -2.53 0.02 -4.74
CA ALA A 131 -2.63 0.87 -3.56
C ALA A 131 -4.02 0.76 -2.90
N PRO A 132 -4.14 0.08 -1.75
CA PRO A 132 -5.43 -0.11 -1.08
C PRO A 132 -6.03 1.17 -0.54
N ALA A 133 -5.20 2.15 -0.16
CA ALA A 133 -5.62 3.36 0.53
C ALA A 133 -6.63 4.20 -0.27
N SER A 134 -6.35 4.45 -1.55
CA SER A 134 -7.22 5.26 -2.42
C SER A 134 -8.56 4.57 -2.67
N THR A 135 -8.54 3.26 -2.92
CA THR A 135 -9.72 2.43 -3.12
C THR A 135 -10.61 2.45 -1.87
N MET A 136 -10.02 2.20 -0.70
CA MET A 136 -10.72 2.23 0.58
C MET A 136 -11.33 3.58 0.89
N MET A 137 -10.58 4.67 0.70
CA MET A 137 -11.09 6.03 0.94
C MET A 137 -12.25 6.37 0.00
N THR A 138 -12.17 5.94 -1.26
CA THR A 138 -13.25 6.17 -2.24
C THR A 138 -14.50 5.37 -1.89
N ILE A 139 -14.37 4.08 -1.55
CA ILE A 139 -15.50 3.24 -1.11
C ILE A 139 -16.18 3.85 0.11
N ASN A 140 -15.40 4.27 1.11
CA ASN A 140 -15.94 4.89 2.33
C ASN A 140 -16.59 6.25 2.04
N GLN A 141 -16.03 7.06 1.16
CA GLN A 141 -16.58 8.39 0.80
C GLN A 141 -17.94 8.29 0.13
N TYR A 142 -18.12 7.30 -0.77
CA TYR A 142 -19.37 7.12 -1.52
C TYR A 142 -20.29 6.08 -0.88
N HIS A 143 -19.91 5.51 0.26
CA HIS A 143 -20.65 4.43 0.94
C HIS A 143 -21.00 3.28 0.01
N ALA A 144 -20.11 2.96 -0.93
CA ALA A 144 -20.31 1.92 -1.92
C ALA A 144 -20.42 0.55 -1.24
N ARG A 145 -21.37 -0.28 -1.68
CA ARG A 145 -21.62 -1.63 -1.14
C ARG A 145 -22.03 -2.58 -2.25
N GLY A 146 -21.88 -3.86 -2.02
CA GLY A 146 -22.33 -4.92 -2.92
C GLY A 146 -21.23 -5.89 -3.29
N HIS A 147 -21.57 -6.95 -3.98
CA HIS A 147 -20.68 -8.06 -4.33
C HIS A 147 -19.39 -7.60 -5.04
N PHE A 148 -19.47 -6.61 -5.92
CA PHE A 148 -18.31 -6.05 -6.60
C PHE A 148 -17.33 -5.40 -5.59
N VAL A 149 -17.85 -4.62 -4.64
CA VAL A 149 -17.03 -3.96 -3.60
C VAL A 149 -16.37 -4.99 -2.70
N ASP A 150 -17.11 -6.02 -2.31
CA ASP A 150 -16.59 -7.11 -1.46
C ASP A 150 -15.47 -7.88 -2.19
N THR A 151 -15.67 -8.21 -3.47
CA THR A 151 -14.65 -8.85 -4.31
C THR A 151 -13.42 -7.97 -4.47
N LEU A 152 -13.62 -6.68 -4.78
CA LEU A 152 -12.52 -5.71 -4.95
C LEU A 152 -11.68 -5.59 -3.68
N LEU A 153 -12.30 -5.47 -2.51
CA LEU A 153 -11.59 -5.37 -1.23
C LEU A 153 -10.79 -6.62 -0.89
N GLN A 154 -11.32 -7.80 -1.25
CA GLN A 154 -10.60 -9.06 -1.07
C GLN A 154 -9.45 -9.21 -2.05
N THR A 155 -9.66 -8.84 -3.31
CA THR A 155 -8.60 -8.83 -4.33
C THR A 155 -7.43 -7.96 -3.87
N VAL A 156 -7.70 -6.73 -3.46
CA VAL A 156 -6.68 -5.79 -2.95
C VAL A 156 -5.96 -6.35 -1.72
N ALA A 157 -6.67 -7.01 -0.80
CA ALA A 157 -6.04 -7.60 0.39
C ALA A 157 -5.15 -8.81 0.07
N LEU A 158 -5.51 -9.62 -0.94
CA LEU A 158 -4.70 -10.74 -1.42
C LEU A 158 -3.51 -10.27 -2.27
N ASP A 159 -3.68 -9.19 -3.00
CA ASP A 159 -2.66 -8.61 -3.86
C ASP A 159 -1.40 -8.21 -3.08
N ASP A 160 -1.55 -7.63 -1.90
CA ASP A 160 -0.42 -7.30 -1.01
C ASP A 160 0.49 -8.50 -0.75
N ALA A 161 -0.09 -9.70 -0.55
CA ALA A 161 0.69 -10.91 -0.33
C ALA A 161 1.38 -11.38 -1.63
N VAL A 162 0.71 -11.28 -2.78
CA VAL A 162 1.27 -11.67 -4.08
C VAL A 162 2.41 -10.74 -4.47
N CYS A 163 2.23 -9.43 -4.37
CA CYS A 163 3.25 -8.46 -4.75
C CYS A 163 4.51 -8.55 -3.88
N LEU A 164 4.37 -8.79 -2.57
CA LEU A 164 5.51 -9.00 -1.68
C LEU A 164 6.32 -10.24 -2.06
N LEU A 165 5.67 -11.35 -2.41
CA LEU A 165 6.33 -12.56 -2.85
C LEU A 165 7.06 -12.34 -4.19
N VAL A 166 6.39 -11.74 -5.17
CA VAL A 166 6.97 -11.44 -6.48
C VAL A 166 8.15 -10.50 -6.36
N PHE A 167 8.02 -9.43 -5.57
CA PHE A 167 9.10 -8.48 -5.34
C PHE A 167 10.29 -9.14 -4.65
N SER A 168 10.05 -9.96 -3.63
CA SER A 168 11.14 -10.66 -2.92
C SER A 168 11.94 -11.57 -3.85
N VAL A 169 11.26 -12.29 -4.75
CA VAL A 169 11.92 -13.15 -5.74
C VAL A 169 12.66 -12.32 -6.78
N ALA A 170 12.01 -11.28 -7.32
CA ALA A 170 12.63 -10.41 -8.33
C ALA A 170 13.87 -9.69 -7.80
N ALA A 171 13.80 -9.17 -6.57
CA ALA A 171 14.93 -8.50 -5.91
C ALA A 171 16.11 -9.48 -5.67
N ALA A 172 15.81 -10.71 -5.24
CA ALA A 172 16.83 -11.73 -5.04
C ALA A 172 17.52 -12.12 -6.36
N VAL A 173 16.76 -12.30 -7.44
CA VAL A 173 17.32 -12.58 -8.78
C VAL A 173 18.11 -11.38 -9.29
N ALA A 174 17.64 -10.15 -9.12
CA ALA A 174 18.35 -8.94 -9.54
C ALA A 174 19.70 -8.81 -8.82
N SER A 175 19.73 -8.98 -7.50
CA SER A 175 20.98 -8.95 -6.72
C SER A 175 21.98 -10.03 -7.13
N SER A 176 21.48 -11.17 -7.58
CA SER A 176 22.31 -12.29 -8.00
C SER A 176 22.92 -12.10 -9.39
N THR A 177 22.27 -11.35 -10.27
CA THR A 177 22.83 -11.00 -11.59
C THR A 177 24.02 -10.07 -11.45
N GLU A 178 24.09 -9.25 -10.42
CA GLU A 178 25.25 -8.40 -10.12
C GLU A 178 26.42 -9.19 -9.51
N ASN A 179 26.13 -10.20 -8.70
CA ASN A 179 27.13 -10.99 -7.95
C ASN A 179 27.56 -12.29 -8.64
N GLY A 180 26.98 -12.64 -9.80
CA GLY A 180 27.40 -13.78 -10.64
C GLY A 180 26.95 -15.17 -10.14
N SER A 181 26.24 -15.29 -9.03
CA SER A 181 25.66 -16.56 -8.54
C SER A 181 24.39 -16.33 -7.73
N VAL A 182 23.32 -17.04 -8.10
CA VAL A 182 22.07 -17.06 -7.32
C VAL A 182 22.26 -18.10 -6.20
N ALA A 183 22.43 -17.66 -4.96
CA ALA A 183 22.40 -18.59 -3.85
C ALA A 183 20.92 -18.88 -3.49
N PHE A 184 20.61 -20.13 -3.20
CA PHE A 184 19.26 -20.53 -2.75
C PHE A 184 18.75 -19.70 -1.56
N TRP A 185 19.65 -19.30 -0.68
CA TRP A 185 19.34 -18.50 0.49
C TRP A 185 18.91 -17.06 0.18
N ASP A 186 19.36 -16.49 -0.94
CA ASP A 186 18.97 -15.12 -1.35
C ASP A 186 17.48 -15.04 -1.72
N ILE A 187 16.91 -16.15 -2.18
CA ILE A 187 15.48 -16.27 -2.48
C ILE A 187 14.70 -16.76 -1.24
N ALA A 188 15.24 -17.73 -0.51
CA ALA A 188 14.53 -18.37 0.59
C ALA A 188 14.36 -17.45 1.80
N LEU A 189 15.35 -16.63 2.15
CA LEU A 189 15.31 -15.74 3.32
C LEU A 189 14.18 -14.68 3.23
N PRO A 190 14.01 -13.91 2.15
CA PRO A 190 12.91 -12.96 2.04
C PRO A 190 11.52 -13.62 2.13
N ILE A 191 11.37 -14.79 1.51
CA ILE A 191 10.10 -15.56 1.61
C ILE A 191 9.86 -16.00 3.05
N LEU A 192 10.87 -16.48 3.74
CA LEU A 192 10.78 -16.89 5.14
C LEU A 192 10.44 -15.72 6.06
N TYR A 193 11.04 -14.55 5.85
CA TYR A 193 10.70 -13.33 6.59
C TYR A 193 9.25 -12.91 6.36
N ASN A 194 8.74 -12.97 5.13
CA ASN A 194 7.33 -12.66 4.84
C ASN A 194 6.39 -13.64 5.54
N ILE A 195 6.69 -14.95 5.53
CA ILE A 195 5.91 -15.96 6.25
C ILE A 195 5.95 -15.71 7.76
N ALA A 196 7.13 -15.43 8.31
CA ALA A 196 7.28 -15.12 9.73
C ALA A 196 6.47 -13.86 10.12
N ALA A 197 6.50 -12.81 9.31
CA ALA A 197 5.71 -11.59 9.53
C ALA A 197 4.20 -11.88 9.53
N LEU A 198 3.72 -12.73 8.61
CA LEU A 198 2.31 -13.16 8.57
C LEU A 198 1.92 -13.94 9.83
N ILE A 199 2.78 -14.83 10.31
CA ILE A 199 2.54 -15.60 11.56
C ILE A 199 2.47 -14.65 12.76
N VAL A 200 3.42 -13.74 12.89
CA VAL A 200 3.45 -12.74 13.97
C VAL A 200 2.20 -11.85 13.90
N GLY A 201 1.84 -11.36 12.71
CA GLY A 201 0.62 -10.58 12.51
C GLY A 201 -0.65 -11.34 12.91
N ALA A 202 -0.74 -12.63 12.55
CA ALA A 202 -1.86 -13.49 12.92
C ALA A 202 -1.95 -13.69 14.44
N LEU A 203 -0.82 -13.91 15.10
CA LEU A 203 -0.75 -14.04 16.57
C LEU A 203 -1.18 -12.75 17.27
N CYS A 204 -0.66 -11.60 16.84
CA CYS A 204 -1.05 -10.30 17.36
C CYS A 204 -2.55 -10.02 17.16
N GLY A 205 -3.07 -10.33 15.96
CA GLY A 205 -4.50 -10.20 15.66
C GLY A 205 -5.37 -11.10 16.52
N PHE A 206 -4.94 -12.34 16.79
CA PHE A 206 -5.63 -13.27 17.68
C PHE A 206 -5.67 -12.79 19.14
N ILE A 207 -4.54 -12.30 19.64
CA ILE A 207 -4.45 -11.70 20.98
C ILE A 207 -5.37 -10.48 21.09
N LEU A 208 -5.31 -9.57 20.11
CA LEU A 208 -6.16 -8.39 20.06
C LEU A 208 -7.65 -8.76 20.02
N SER A 209 -8.02 -9.76 19.23
CA SER A 209 -9.39 -10.26 19.16
C SER A 209 -9.89 -10.76 20.52
N LYS A 210 -9.08 -11.53 21.24
CA LYS A 210 -9.42 -12.00 22.59
C LYS A 210 -9.55 -10.88 23.61
N LEU A 211 -8.71 -9.85 23.52
CA LEU A 211 -8.77 -8.69 24.43
C LEU A 211 -10.01 -7.82 24.20
N LEU A 212 -10.47 -7.69 22.94
CA LEU A 212 -11.61 -6.86 22.60
C LEU A 212 -12.97 -7.57 22.76
N THR A 213 -13.01 -8.90 22.71
CA THR A 213 -14.26 -9.67 22.81
C THR A 213 -15.01 -9.48 24.15
N PRO A 214 -14.36 -9.42 25.33
CA PRO A 214 -15.06 -9.18 26.59
C PRO A 214 -15.61 -7.76 26.74
N ALA A 215 -15.09 -6.77 26.03
CA ALA A 215 -15.59 -5.39 26.07
C ALA A 215 -16.91 -5.21 25.30
N ARG A 216 -17.18 -6.05 24.30
CA ARG A 216 -18.35 -5.96 23.41
C ARG A 216 -19.59 -6.66 23.98
N SER A 217 -19.44 -7.49 25.03
CA SER A 217 -20.56 -8.22 25.64
C SER A 217 -21.27 -7.45 26.76
N LYS A 218 -20.96 -6.16 26.98
CA LYS A 218 -21.51 -5.33 28.06
C LYS A 218 -22.33 -4.12 27.56
N ASP A 219 -22.49 -3.95 26.25
CA ASP A 219 -23.39 -3.03 25.61
C ASP A 219 -24.48 -3.82 24.84
#